data_c8755db7cb210c517db4c846cd4111b1
#
_entry.id   c8755db7cb210c517db4c846cd4111b1
#
_cell.length_a   1.000
_cell.length_b   1.000
_cell.length_c   1.000
_cell.angle_alpha   90.00
_cell.angle_beta   90.00
_cell.angle_gamma   90.00
#
_symmetry.space_group_name_H-M   'P 1'
#
loop_
_entity.id
_entity.type
_entity.pdbx_description
1 polymer ?
#
loop_
_entity_poly.entity_id
_entity_poly.type
_entity_poly.pdbx_seq_one_letter_code
_entity_poly.pdbx_strand_id
1 'polypeptide(L)'
;MRPLIVALTLALAVPAFALPASAAPPGQDAANAAAKNHHRVKDLRDLARKHGIRIGSAVDVAALRAEADYRHVLNREFTHLTAENAMKWESVEPERGVYTWDDADAVVANARRNGQQVRGHTLIWHNQLPGWLTSGVEDGSIGPAELRKILREHVQTQVRRYKGKIRAWDVVNEAVDDDGNMRQTIWLQHLGPGYIADAFRWARAADPRAKLYLNDYNVEWNQGKIDRYLSIIQELQAQRVPIDGMGFQGHLGIQYDYPGDWANVMRRFAALGLEIAVTEMDVRMVLPVTPEKLATQAEYYSRALTDCLSVKACREFTVWGYTDRHSWVPGWFDGEGAACILDENLRPKPAYQALLATARR
;
A
#
# COMPACT_ATOMS: atom_id res chain seq x y z
N MET A 1 -85.50 -68.85 12.80
CA MET A 1 -85.46 -68.98 14.21
C MET A 1 -84.01 -69.29 14.64
N ARG A 2 -83.29 -68.37 15.04
CA ARG A 2 -81.99 -68.51 15.71
C ARG A 2 -81.73 -67.26 16.52
N PRO A 3 -81.33 -67.33 17.76
CA PRO A 3 -81.23 -66.18 18.66
C PRO A 3 -79.89 -65.36 18.47
N LEU A 4 -80.04 -64.07 18.71
CA LEU A 4 -78.93 -63.12 18.81
C LEU A 4 -78.11 -63.37 20.10
N ILE A 5 -76.80 -63.45 19.99
CA ILE A 5 -75.93 -63.40 21.10
C ILE A 5 -75.31 -61.99 21.11
N VAL A 6 -75.57 -61.28 22.19
CA VAL A 6 -74.95 -59.96 22.45
C VAL A 6 -73.64 -60.20 23.24
N ALA A 7 -72.50 -59.82 22.67
CA ALA A 7 -71.26 -59.86 23.33
C ALA A 7 -70.93 -58.45 23.92
N LEU A 8 -70.81 -58.37 25.22
CA LEU A 8 -70.47 -57.19 25.95
C LEU A 8 -68.90 -57.08 26.03
N THR A 9 -68.30 -56.11 25.33
CA THR A 9 -66.90 -55.87 25.44
C THR A 9 -66.59 -54.77 26.49
N LEU A 10 -65.91 -55.12 27.53
CA LEU A 10 -65.46 -54.23 28.56
C LEU A 10 -64.22 -53.50 28.03
N ALA A 11 -64.24 -52.14 27.91
CA ALA A 11 -63.08 -51.34 27.59
C ALA A 11 -62.32 -50.98 28.85
N LEU A 12 -61.10 -51.48 29.00
CA LEU A 12 -60.14 -51.08 29.99
C LEU A 12 -59.41 -49.83 29.53
N ALA A 13 -59.59 -48.70 30.22
CA ALA A 13 -58.85 -47.47 30.05
C ALA A 13 -57.46 -47.61 30.66
N VAL A 14 -56.42 -47.53 29.81
CA VAL A 14 -55.00 -47.44 30.24
C VAL A 14 -54.63 -45.98 30.35
N PRO A 15 -54.08 -45.48 31.46
CA PRO A 15 -53.61 -44.10 31.53
C PRO A 15 -52.36 -43.92 30.71
N ALA A 16 -52.37 -42.97 29.78
CA ALA A 16 -51.20 -42.54 29.01
C ALA A 16 -50.23 -41.80 29.92
N PHE A 17 -49.08 -42.39 30.18
CA PHE A 17 -47.94 -41.67 30.77
C PHE A 17 -47.35 -40.73 29.68
N ALA A 18 -47.46 -39.44 29.92
CA ALA A 18 -46.72 -38.45 29.14
C ALA A 18 -45.22 -38.55 29.41
N LEU A 19 -44.43 -38.90 28.41
CA LEU A 19 -42.98 -38.81 28.43
C LEU A 19 -42.56 -37.34 28.51
N PRO A 20 -41.56 -36.97 29.37
CA PRO A 20 -41.04 -35.61 29.36
C PRO A 20 -40.34 -35.32 28.03
N ALA A 21 -40.60 -34.13 27.46
CA ALA A 21 -39.90 -33.66 26.27
C ALA A 21 -38.39 -33.67 26.51
N SER A 22 -37.68 -34.40 25.67
CA SER A 22 -36.21 -34.43 25.65
C SER A 22 -35.71 -33.02 25.39
N ALA A 23 -35.05 -32.40 26.38
CA ALA A 23 -34.33 -31.17 26.21
C ALA A 23 -33.23 -31.39 25.15
N ALA A 24 -33.22 -30.58 24.11
CA ALA A 24 -32.14 -30.58 23.14
C ALA A 24 -30.77 -30.37 23.84
N PRO A 25 -29.72 -31.03 23.40
CA PRO A 25 -28.41 -30.89 24.04
C PRO A 25 -27.91 -29.47 23.91
N PRO A 26 -27.34 -28.84 24.98
CA PRO A 26 -26.89 -27.43 24.98
C PRO A 26 -25.65 -27.13 24.14
N GLY A 27 -25.35 -27.96 23.14
CA GLY A 27 -24.15 -27.85 22.30
C GLY A 27 -24.30 -27.19 20.96
N GLN A 28 -25.51 -27.15 20.37
CA GLN A 28 -25.69 -26.63 19.00
C GLN A 28 -25.78 -25.12 18.94
N ASP A 29 -26.37 -24.47 19.91
CA ASP A 29 -26.45 -23.01 19.95
C ASP A 29 -25.09 -22.37 20.34
N ALA A 30 -24.30 -23.02 21.18
CA ALA A 30 -22.93 -22.60 21.49
C ALA A 30 -21.98 -22.83 20.31
N ALA A 31 -22.13 -23.93 19.55
CA ALA A 31 -21.37 -24.19 18.34
C ALA A 31 -21.77 -23.23 17.20
N ASN A 32 -23.06 -22.90 17.06
CA ASN A 32 -23.54 -21.89 16.10
C ASN A 32 -23.15 -20.46 16.51
N ALA A 33 -23.06 -20.16 17.81
CA ALA A 33 -22.52 -18.88 18.31
C ALA A 33 -21.01 -18.80 18.12
N ALA A 34 -20.28 -19.90 18.30
CA ALA A 34 -18.84 -19.98 18.01
C ALA A 34 -18.55 -19.92 16.51
N ALA A 35 -19.40 -20.51 15.66
CA ALA A 35 -19.28 -20.42 14.19
C ALA A 35 -19.62 -19.01 13.64
N LYS A 36 -20.41 -18.22 14.38
CA LYS A 36 -20.68 -16.79 14.05
C LYS A 36 -19.61 -15.83 14.56
N ASN A 37 -18.61 -16.32 15.29
CA ASN A 37 -17.40 -15.55 15.65
C ASN A 37 -16.43 -15.44 14.46
N HIS A 38 -16.96 -15.26 13.24
CA HIS A 38 -16.17 -15.02 12.03
C HIS A 38 -15.35 -13.74 12.20
N HIS A 39 -14.09 -13.93 12.54
CA HIS A 39 -12.97 -13.03 12.31
C HIS A 39 -13.27 -11.54 12.50
N ARG A 40 -13.46 -11.15 13.76
CA ARG A 40 -13.35 -9.73 14.12
C ARG A 40 -11.94 -9.28 13.73
N VAL A 41 -11.82 -8.47 12.67
CA VAL A 41 -10.57 -7.81 12.31
C VAL A 41 -10.09 -7.01 13.52
N LYS A 42 -8.94 -7.39 14.08
CA LYS A 42 -8.38 -6.83 15.31
C LYS A 42 -7.29 -5.80 15.03
N ASP A 43 -6.55 -6.01 13.96
CA ASP A 43 -5.41 -5.22 13.53
C ASP A 43 -5.31 -5.16 12.00
N LEU A 44 -4.35 -4.40 11.49
CA LEU A 44 -4.17 -4.23 10.05
C LEU A 44 -3.63 -5.51 9.37
N ARG A 45 -2.95 -6.41 10.10
CA ARG A 45 -2.58 -7.73 9.55
C ARG A 45 -3.77 -8.63 9.35
N ASP A 46 -4.76 -8.58 10.27
CA ASP A 46 -6.03 -9.29 10.10
C ASP A 46 -6.79 -8.78 8.88
N LEU A 47 -6.82 -7.44 8.68
CA LEU A 47 -7.38 -6.80 7.50
C LEU A 47 -6.70 -7.32 6.22
N ALA A 48 -5.38 -7.29 6.19
CA ALA A 48 -4.58 -7.78 5.06
C ALA A 48 -4.92 -9.24 4.70
N ARG A 49 -4.98 -10.12 5.71
CA ARG A 49 -5.33 -11.54 5.51
C ARG A 49 -6.74 -11.73 5.00
N LYS A 50 -7.71 -11.01 5.58
CA LYS A 50 -9.13 -11.13 5.21
C LYS A 50 -9.36 -10.80 3.75
N HIS A 51 -8.73 -9.74 3.25
CA HIS A 51 -8.94 -9.24 1.88
C HIS A 51 -7.89 -9.71 0.87
N GLY A 52 -6.87 -10.44 1.29
CA GLY A 52 -5.82 -10.94 0.41
C GLY A 52 -4.98 -9.83 -0.24
N ILE A 53 -4.85 -8.68 0.44
CA ILE A 53 -4.01 -7.55 0.04
C ILE A 53 -2.85 -7.37 1.00
N ARG A 54 -1.88 -6.57 0.63
CA ARG A 54 -0.82 -6.11 1.52
C ARG A 54 -1.22 -4.79 2.16
N ILE A 55 -1.07 -4.70 3.48
CA ILE A 55 -1.18 -3.44 4.21
C ILE A 55 0.21 -3.06 4.69
N GLY A 56 0.68 -1.90 4.26
CA GLY A 56 2.05 -1.47 4.45
C GLY A 56 2.20 -0.13 5.14
N SER A 57 3.46 0.19 5.49
CA SER A 57 3.85 1.51 5.94
C SER A 57 5.24 1.88 5.40
N ALA A 58 5.43 3.18 5.11
CA ALA A 58 6.77 3.74 5.02
C ALA A 58 7.46 3.68 6.39
N VAL A 59 8.79 3.54 6.37
CA VAL A 59 9.62 3.31 7.56
C VAL A 59 10.69 4.37 7.66
N ASP A 60 10.64 5.15 8.75
CA ASP A 60 11.77 5.94 9.22
C ASP A 60 12.81 4.99 9.84
N VAL A 61 14.00 4.94 9.24
CA VAL A 61 15.05 4.01 9.66
C VAL A 61 15.69 4.42 10.99
N ALA A 62 15.72 5.71 11.31
CA ALA A 62 16.24 6.19 12.59
C ALA A 62 15.31 5.75 13.74
N ALA A 63 14.00 5.95 13.58
CA ALA A 63 13.00 5.43 14.51
C ALA A 63 13.02 3.90 14.59
N LEU A 64 13.16 3.21 13.45
CA LEU A 64 13.31 1.76 13.41
C LEU A 64 14.48 1.26 14.26
N ARG A 65 15.59 1.98 14.27
CA ARG A 65 16.78 1.60 15.05
C ARG A 65 16.67 1.98 16.53
N ALA A 66 16.19 3.19 16.81
CA ALA A 66 16.24 3.76 18.16
C ALA A 66 15.03 3.39 19.03
N GLU A 67 13.81 3.28 18.46
CA GLU A 67 12.58 3.24 19.21
C GLU A 67 11.97 1.83 19.26
N ALA A 68 11.90 1.23 20.45
CA ALA A 68 11.36 -0.12 20.63
C ALA A 68 9.84 -0.16 20.44
N ASP A 69 9.11 0.88 20.87
CA ASP A 69 7.67 1.02 20.71
C ASP A 69 7.28 1.21 19.23
N TYR A 70 8.03 2.03 18.48
CA TYR A 70 7.87 2.14 17.03
C TYR A 70 8.03 0.78 16.36
N ARG A 71 9.13 0.04 16.59
CA ARG A 71 9.31 -1.29 16.01
C ARG A 71 8.22 -2.28 16.39
N HIS A 72 7.74 -2.22 17.63
CA HIS A 72 6.68 -3.12 18.10
C HIS A 72 5.39 -2.91 17.28
N VAL A 73 4.94 -1.66 17.12
CA VAL A 73 3.74 -1.33 16.33
C VAL A 73 3.94 -1.70 14.86
N LEU A 74 5.08 -1.29 14.25
CA LEU A 74 5.41 -1.60 12.86
C LEU A 74 5.31 -3.10 12.57
N ASN A 75 5.88 -3.92 13.43
CA ASN A 75 5.96 -5.36 13.22
C ASN A 75 4.64 -6.09 13.54
N ARG A 76 3.80 -5.52 14.41
CA ARG A 76 2.49 -6.06 14.74
C ARG A 76 1.46 -5.76 13.65
N GLU A 77 1.43 -4.54 13.13
CA GLU A 77 0.34 -4.04 12.30
C GLU A 77 0.54 -4.34 10.81
N PHE A 78 1.75 -4.27 10.28
CA PHE A 78 1.99 -4.22 8.84
C PHE A 78 2.55 -5.53 8.27
N THR A 79 2.08 -5.88 7.07
CA THR A 79 2.56 -7.03 6.29
C THR A 79 3.58 -6.64 5.22
N HIS A 80 3.78 -5.33 5.01
CA HIS A 80 4.58 -4.77 3.95
C HIS A 80 5.27 -3.49 4.43
N LEU A 81 6.52 -3.26 4.01
CA LEU A 81 7.30 -2.09 4.37
C LEU A 81 7.85 -1.40 3.12
N THR A 82 7.90 -0.07 3.16
CA THR A 82 8.60 0.76 2.17
C THR A 82 9.66 1.57 2.91
N ALA A 83 10.92 1.57 2.45
CA ALA A 83 11.94 2.45 3.03
C ALA A 83 11.61 3.90 2.65
N GLU A 84 11.32 4.77 3.63
CA GLU A 84 10.90 6.14 3.38
C GLU A 84 11.97 6.92 2.61
N ASN A 85 13.23 6.86 3.06
CA ASN A 85 14.37 7.54 2.45
C ASN A 85 15.56 6.63 2.15
N ALA A 86 15.71 5.52 2.89
CA ALA A 86 16.93 4.72 2.89
C ALA A 86 17.28 4.03 1.56
N MET A 87 16.36 3.98 0.59
CA MET A 87 16.59 3.43 -0.75
C MET A 87 16.59 4.48 -1.86
N LYS A 88 16.50 5.77 -1.52
CA LYS A 88 16.64 6.87 -2.48
C LYS A 88 18.10 7.07 -2.86
N TRP A 89 18.36 7.61 -4.04
CA TRP A 89 19.71 7.62 -4.64
C TRP A 89 20.74 8.31 -3.78
N GLU A 90 20.45 9.52 -3.25
CA GLU A 90 21.40 10.23 -2.37
C GLU A 90 21.78 9.43 -1.13
N SER A 91 20.86 8.59 -0.62
CA SER A 91 21.09 7.75 0.55
C SER A 91 21.95 6.53 0.25
N VAL A 92 21.77 5.92 -0.93
CA VAL A 92 22.48 4.66 -1.28
C VAL A 92 23.81 4.88 -1.99
N GLU A 93 24.02 6.05 -2.63
CA GLU A 93 25.25 6.38 -3.35
C GLU A 93 25.60 7.88 -3.17
N PRO A 94 25.92 8.30 -1.93
CA PRO A 94 26.21 9.71 -1.60
C PRO A 94 27.42 10.28 -2.36
N GLU A 95 28.38 9.43 -2.70
CA GLU A 95 29.54 9.75 -3.54
C GLU A 95 29.59 8.76 -4.71
N ARG A 96 30.06 9.19 -5.86
CA ARG A 96 30.10 8.38 -7.07
C ARG A 96 30.86 7.06 -6.87
N GLY A 97 30.14 5.93 -7.00
CA GLY A 97 30.69 4.60 -6.82
C GLY A 97 30.87 4.15 -5.37
N VAL A 98 30.52 5.01 -4.39
CA VAL A 98 30.56 4.69 -2.97
C VAL A 98 29.15 4.41 -2.47
N TYR A 99 28.86 3.16 -2.15
CA TYR A 99 27.53 2.73 -1.75
C TYR A 99 27.41 2.57 -0.24
N THR A 100 26.31 3.09 0.32
CA THR A 100 25.93 2.99 1.74
C THR A 100 24.61 2.22 1.87
N TRP A 101 24.68 0.98 2.33
CA TRP A 101 23.52 0.07 2.36
C TRP A 101 22.92 -0.15 3.75
N ASP A 102 23.58 0.34 4.81
CA ASP A 102 23.25 -0.04 6.19
C ASP A 102 21.82 0.27 6.57
N ASP A 103 21.27 1.38 6.13
CA ASP A 103 19.91 1.80 6.42
C ASP A 103 18.88 0.98 5.63
N ALA A 104 19.10 0.80 4.35
CA ALA A 104 18.25 -0.03 3.52
C ALA A 104 18.29 -1.50 3.97
N ASP A 105 19.48 -2.02 4.31
CA ASP A 105 19.67 -3.36 4.86
C ASP A 105 18.93 -3.54 6.20
N ALA A 106 18.89 -2.52 7.06
CA ALA A 106 18.15 -2.56 8.33
C ALA A 106 16.65 -2.76 8.10
N VAL A 107 16.06 -2.03 7.16
CA VAL A 107 14.63 -2.18 6.79
C VAL A 107 14.36 -3.59 6.24
N VAL A 108 15.17 -4.05 5.29
CA VAL A 108 15.02 -5.38 4.67
C VAL A 108 15.20 -6.51 5.70
N ALA A 109 16.19 -6.37 6.59
CA ALA A 109 16.42 -7.35 7.66
C ALA A 109 15.27 -7.38 8.68
N ASN A 110 14.71 -6.21 9.06
CA ASN A 110 13.54 -6.14 9.93
C ASN A 110 12.33 -6.84 9.28
N ALA A 111 12.03 -6.49 8.03
CA ALA A 111 10.94 -7.09 7.29
C ALA A 111 11.06 -8.63 7.24
N ARG A 112 12.24 -9.14 6.90
CA ARG A 112 12.49 -10.59 6.83
C ARG A 112 12.25 -11.29 8.17
N ARG A 113 12.75 -10.72 9.29
CA ARG A 113 12.55 -11.30 10.63
C ARG A 113 11.08 -11.37 11.04
N ASN A 114 10.24 -10.45 10.53
CA ASN A 114 8.84 -10.32 10.92
C ASN A 114 7.85 -10.83 9.87
N GLY A 115 8.32 -11.55 8.84
CA GLY A 115 7.49 -12.11 7.77
C GLY A 115 6.79 -11.02 6.95
N GLN A 116 7.43 -9.87 6.79
CA GLN A 116 6.93 -8.74 6.00
C GLN A 116 7.60 -8.73 4.62
N GLN A 117 6.90 -8.22 3.61
CA GLN A 117 7.46 -7.96 2.29
C GLN A 117 8.02 -6.54 2.24
N VAL A 118 8.82 -6.24 1.21
CA VAL A 118 9.40 -4.90 1.03
C VAL A 118 9.12 -4.39 -0.38
N ARG A 119 8.72 -3.11 -0.45
CA ARG A 119 8.70 -2.29 -1.65
C ARG A 119 9.97 -1.44 -1.69
N GLY A 120 10.70 -1.49 -2.79
CA GLY A 120 11.86 -0.64 -3.03
C GLY A 120 11.40 0.71 -3.59
N HIS A 121 11.72 1.77 -2.91
CA HIS A 121 11.36 3.13 -3.27
C HIS A 121 12.60 4.03 -3.14
N THR A 122 13.09 4.56 -4.21
CA THR A 122 12.74 4.44 -5.61
C THR A 122 14.01 4.38 -6.44
N LEU A 123 13.95 3.77 -7.65
CA LEU A 123 15.17 3.66 -8.47
C LEU A 123 15.49 4.97 -9.19
N ILE A 124 14.50 5.62 -9.77
CA ILE A 124 14.66 6.89 -10.53
C ILE A 124 13.62 7.89 -10.06
N TRP A 125 14.10 9.03 -9.61
CA TRP A 125 13.31 10.18 -9.24
C TRP A 125 14.06 11.46 -9.61
N HIS A 126 13.42 12.60 -9.57
CA HIS A 126 14.05 13.89 -9.84
C HIS A 126 14.52 14.61 -8.58
N ASN A 127 14.04 14.15 -7.40
CA ASN A 127 14.44 14.65 -6.10
C ASN A 127 15.41 13.69 -5.40
N GLN A 128 16.05 14.15 -4.33
CA GLN A 128 16.99 13.40 -3.49
C GLN A 128 18.05 12.65 -4.33
N LEU A 129 18.58 13.36 -5.33
CA LEU A 129 19.73 12.94 -6.12
C LEU A 129 21.02 13.37 -5.44
N PRO A 130 22.09 12.58 -5.50
CA PRO A 130 23.37 12.96 -4.89
C PRO A 130 23.98 14.16 -5.62
N GLY A 131 24.62 15.06 -4.84
CA GLY A 131 25.18 16.31 -5.36
C GLY A 131 26.22 16.12 -6.47
N TRP A 132 27.02 15.04 -6.44
CA TRP A 132 27.98 14.74 -7.50
C TRP A 132 27.33 14.53 -8.86
N LEU A 133 26.11 13.94 -8.86
CA LEU A 133 25.36 13.69 -10.09
C LEU A 133 24.74 14.96 -10.65
N THR A 134 24.03 15.71 -9.81
CA THR A 134 23.36 16.96 -10.22
C THR A 134 24.37 18.01 -10.68
N SER A 135 25.45 18.23 -9.93
CA SER A 135 26.52 19.16 -10.31
C SER A 135 27.24 18.74 -11.57
N GLY A 136 27.51 17.44 -11.75
CA GLY A 136 28.21 16.95 -12.94
C GLY A 136 27.38 17.05 -14.22
N VAL A 137 26.03 16.95 -14.09
CA VAL A 137 25.13 17.24 -15.22
C VAL A 137 25.06 18.74 -15.51
N GLU A 138 24.96 19.56 -14.47
CA GLU A 138 24.86 21.02 -14.58
C GLU A 138 26.12 21.66 -15.21
N ASP A 139 27.32 21.22 -14.80
CA ASP A 139 28.60 21.74 -15.31
C ASP A 139 29.04 21.08 -16.63
N GLY A 140 28.28 20.08 -17.11
CA GLY A 140 28.55 19.36 -18.35
C GLY A 140 29.67 18.31 -18.27
N SER A 141 30.24 18.04 -17.10
CA SER A 141 31.25 16.98 -16.92
C SER A 141 30.62 15.58 -17.04
N ILE A 142 29.29 15.46 -16.82
CA ILE A 142 28.49 14.28 -17.09
C ILE A 142 27.59 14.56 -18.30
N GLY A 143 28.06 14.19 -19.49
CA GLY A 143 27.24 14.29 -20.70
C GLY A 143 26.21 13.15 -20.84
N PRO A 144 25.29 13.21 -21.84
CA PRO A 144 24.17 12.27 -21.99
C PRO A 144 24.58 10.79 -22.01
N ALA A 145 25.67 10.43 -22.71
CA ALA A 145 26.12 9.06 -22.80
C ALA A 145 26.62 8.51 -21.45
N GLU A 146 27.34 9.31 -20.70
CA GLU A 146 27.81 8.95 -19.36
C GLU A 146 26.64 8.92 -18.37
N LEU A 147 25.71 9.88 -18.44
CA LEU A 147 24.51 9.89 -17.61
C LEU A 147 23.67 8.60 -17.80
N ARG A 148 23.51 8.16 -19.06
CA ARG A 148 22.80 6.90 -19.36
C ARG A 148 23.51 5.69 -18.74
N LYS A 149 24.85 5.65 -18.79
CA LYS A 149 25.65 4.59 -18.17
C LYS A 149 25.48 4.60 -16.64
N ILE A 150 25.61 5.77 -16.02
CA ILE A 150 25.43 5.96 -14.57
C ILE A 150 24.03 5.50 -14.14
N LEU A 151 22.98 5.93 -14.84
CA LEU A 151 21.61 5.53 -14.56
C LEU A 151 21.42 4.00 -14.62
N ARG A 152 21.98 3.35 -15.67
CA ARG A 152 21.94 1.90 -15.80
C ARG A 152 22.67 1.20 -14.65
N GLU A 153 23.84 1.67 -14.31
CA GLU A 153 24.66 1.10 -13.23
C GLU A 153 23.95 1.21 -11.88
N HIS A 154 23.35 2.37 -11.57
CA HIS A 154 22.57 2.59 -10.36
C HIS A 154 21.39 1.62 -10.28
N VAL A 155 20.51 1.60 -11.29
CA VAL A 155 19.34 0.71 -11.32
C VAL A 155 19.75 -0.75 -11.15
N GLN A 156 20.75 -1.20 -11.88
CA GLN A 156 21.18 -2.60 -11.84
C GLN A 156 21.86 -2.96 -10.53
N THR A 157 22.65 -2.07 -9.94
CA THR A 157 23.36 -2.31 -8.69
C THR A 157 22.38 -2.45 -7.55
N GLN A 158 21.45 -1.51 -7.41
CA GLN A 158 20.47 -1.52 -6.34
C GLN A 158 19.50 -2.72 -6.45
N VAL A 159 19.00 -3.00 -7.64
CA VAL A 159 18.09 -4.15 -7.84
C VAL A 159 18.81 -5.49 -7.62
N ARG A 160 20.07 -5.65 -8.07
CA ARG A 160 20.87 -6.86 -7.81
C ARG A 160 21.16 -7.06 -6.33
N ARG A 161 21.46 -5.99 -5.59
CA ARG A 161 21.71 -6.04 -4.15
C ARG A 161 20.56 -6.69 -3.39
N TYR A 162 19.33 -6.38 -3.80
CA TYR A 162 18.11 -6.86 -3.15
C TYR A 162 17.35 -7.92 -3.97
N LYS A 163 18.01 -8.54 -4.95
CA LYS A 163 17.39 -9.59 -5.77
C LYS A 163 16.72 -10.67 -4.93
N GLY A 164 15.43 -10.89 -5.17
CA GLY A 164 14.61 -11.86 -4.45
C GLY A 164 14.22 -11.46 -3.03
N LYS A 165 14.62 -10.26 -2.55
CA LYS A 165 14.25 -9.72 -1.24
C LYS A 165 13.20 -8.61 -1.34
N ILE A 166 13.15 -7.92 -2.46
CA ILE A 166 12.18 -6.85 -2.76
C ILE A 166 11.05 -7.44 -3.60
N ARG A 167 9.81 -7.20 -3.19
CA ARG A 167 8.59 -7.67 -3.86
C ARG A 167 8.27 -6.82 -5.09
N ALA A 168 8.37 -5.51 -4.95
CA ALA A 168 8.06 -4.54 -5.98
C ALA A 168 9.03 -3.36 -5.92
N TRP A 169 9.35 -2.77 -7.07
CA TRP A 169 10.15 -1.55 -7.21
C TRP A 169 9.32 -0.45 -7.84
N ASP A 170 9.37 0.74 -7.28
CA ASP A 170 9.04 1.97 -7.97
C ASP A 170 10.22 2.31 -8.87
N VAL A 171 10.09 1.93 -10.15
CA VAL A 171 11.21 2.05 -11.10
C VAL A 171 11.41 3.49 -11.51
N VAL A 172 10.31 4.19 -11.82
CA VAL A 172 10.30 5.62 -12.08
C VAL A 172 9.20 6.27 -11.25
N ASN A 173 9.60 7.25 -10.46
CA ASN A 173 8.72 8.03 -9.60
C ASN A 173 8.50 9.42 -10.19
N GLU A 174 7.23 9.86 -10.27
CA GLU A 174 6.82 11.22 -10.62
C GLU A 174 7.33 11.72 -11.97
N ALA A 175 7.16 10.90 -13.02
CA ALA A 175 7.60 11.23 -14.37
C ALA A 175 6.74 12.30 -15.06
N VAL A 176 5.55 12.61 -14.52
CA VAL A 176 4.58 13.54 -15.10
C VAL A 176 4.36 14.72 -14.16
N ASP A 177 4.33 15.94 -14.68
CA ASP A 177 4.02 17.16 -13.92
C ASP A 177 2.50 17.35 -13.71
N ASP A 178 2.12 18.36 -12.94
CA ASP A 178 0.71 18.59 -12.62
C ASP A 178 -0.11 19.15 -13.79
N ASP A 179 0.54 19.60 -14.87
CA ASP A 179 -0.09 19.99 -16.12
C ASP A 179 -0.30 18.82 -17.09
N GLY A 180 0.12 17.60 -16.68
CA GLY A 180 0.01 16.38 -17.50
C GLY A 180 1.10 16.23 -18.56
N ASN A 181 2.18 17.01 -18.46
CA ASN A 181 3.33 16.88 -19.34
C ASN A 181 4.39 15.95 -18.73
N MET A 182 5.29 15.45 -19.58
CA MET A 182 6.50 14.79 -19.05
C MET A 182 7.30 15.80 -18.22
N ARG A 183 7.56 15.47 -16.96
CA ARG A 183 8.30 16.34 -16.02
C ARG A 183 9.70 16.63 -16.55
N GLN A 184 10.07 17.92 -16.59
CA GLN A 184 11.36 18.40 -17.09
C GLN A 184 12.48 18.10 -16.09
N THR A 185 12.88 16.84 -16.03
CA THR A 185 13.96 16.30 -15.18
C THR A 185 15.25 16.20 -15.96
N ILE A 186 16.40 16.03 -15.28
CA ILE A 186 17.68 15.75 -15.93
C ILE A 186 17.58 14.49 -16.82
N TRP A 187 16.74 13.54 -16.46
CA TRP A 187 16.52 12.32 -17.23
C TRP A 187 15.85 12.59 -18.58
N LEU A 188 14.75 13.33 -18.54
CA LEU A 188 14.03 13.70 -19.78
C LEU A 188 14.86 14.58 -20.67
N GLN A 189 15.49 15.62 -20.10
CA GLN A 189 16.25 16.63 -20.85
C GLN A 189 17.47 16.06 -21.56
N HIS A 190 18.19 15.15 -20.92
CA HIS A 190 19.44 14.61 -21.46
C HIS A 190 19.30 13.23 -22.12
N LEU A 191 18.30 12.43 -21.75
CA LEU A 191 18.15 11.06 -22.27
C LEU A 191 16.91 10.88 -23.15
N GLY A 192 16.00 11.89 -23.16
CA GLY A 192 14.71 11.79 -23.82
C GLY A 192 13.76 10.80 -23.12
N PRO A 193 12.50 10.68 -23.59
CA PRO A 193 11.47 9.88 -22.90
C PRO A 193 11.77 8.39 -22.85
N GLY A 194 12.68 7.90 -23.68
CA GLY A 194 13.11 6.49 -23.69
C GLY A 194 13.78 6.01 -22.42
N TYR A 195 14.22 6.92 -21.52
CA TYR A 195 14.85 6.55 -20.25
C TYR A 195 13.96 5.66 -19.39
N ILE A 196 12.62 5.86 -19.46
CA ILE A 196 11.65 5.04 -18.72
C ILE A 196 11.72 3.58 -19.20
N ALA A 197 11.61 3.36 -20.51
CA ALA A 197 11.70 2.03 -21.10
C ALA A 197 13.01 1.31 -20.76
N ASP A 198 14.12 2.03 -20.80
CA ASP A 198 15.44 1.52 -20.45
C ASP A 198 15.51 1.10 -18.98
N ALA A 199 15.02 1.95 -18.07
CA ALA A 199 15.01 1.67 -16.64
C ALA A 199 14.24 0.38 -16.31
N PHE A 200 13.06 0.20 -16.87
CA PHE A 200 12.27 -1.01 -16.70
C PHE A 200 12.98 -2.27 -17.24
N ARG A 201 13.63 -2.18 -18.42
CA ARG A 201 14.41 -3.27 -18.98
C ARG A 201 15.61 -3.63 -18.08
N TRP A 202 16.32 -2.62 -17.57
CA TRP A 202 17.47 -2.84 -16.69
C TRP A 202 17.07 -3.43 -15.34
N ALA A 203 15.97 -2.95 -14.75
CA ALA A 203 15.44 -3.49 -13.50
C ALA A 203 15.01 -4.96 -13.67
N ARG A 204 14.28 -5.29 -14.74
CA ARG A 204 13.86 -6.66 -15.05
C ARG A 204 15.05 -7.59 -15.29
N ALA A 205 16.09 -7.13 -15.99
CA ALA A 205 17.30 -7.91 -16.22
C ALA A 205 18.06 -8.18 -14.90
N ALA A 206 17.99 -7.26 -13.94
CA ALA A 206 18.64 -7.39 -12.64
C ALA A 206 17.87 -8.34 -11.69
N ASP A 207 16.53 -8.22 -11.62
CA ASP A 207 15.66 -9.18 -10.91
C ASP A 207 14.43 -9.55 -11.75
N PRO A 208 14.41 -10.76 -12.33
CA PRO A 208 13.30 -11.23 -13.16
C PRO A 208 11.97 -11.40 -12.40
N ARG A 209 11.98 -11.45 -11.06
CA ARG A 209 10.81 -11.77 -10.23
C ARG A 209 10.17 -10.57 -9.56
N ALA A 210 10.91 -9.50 -9.36
CA ALA A 210 10.38 -8.28 -8.75
C ALA A 210 9.31 -7.66 -9.67
N LYS A 211 8.25 -7.13 -9.07
CA LYS A 211 7.23 -6.36 -9.76
C LYS A 211 7.73 -4.95 -10.03
N LEU A 212 7.47 -4.41 -11.20
CA LEU A 212 7.98 -3.12 -11.66
C LEU A 212 6.84 -2.14 -11.84
N TYR A 213 6.90 -1.01 -11.15
CA TYR A 213 5.85 0.00 -11.09
C TYR A 213 6.32 1.36 -11.58
N LEU A 214 5.39 2.10 -12.20
CA LEU A 214 5.39 3.56 -12.18
C LEU A 214 4.65 4.01 -10.92
N ASN A 215 5.04 5.15 -10.33
CA ASN A 215 4.44 5.66 -9.11
C ASN A 215 4.35 7.20 -9.19
N ASP A 216 3.20 7.79 -8.84
CA ASP A 216 3.03 9.24 -8.82
C ASP A 216 1.87 9.67 -7.90
N TYR A 217 1.88 10.94 -7.51
CA TYR A 217 0.81 11.63 -6.78
C TYR A 217 -0.17 12.30 -7.74
N ASN A 218 -1.34 12.69 -7.25
CA ASN A 218 -2.42 13.35 -7.99
C ASN A 218 -2.99 12.54 -9.17
N VAL A 219 -2.53 11.33 -9.43
CA VAL A 219 -3.12 10.43 -10.45
C VAL A 219 -4.50 9.96 -10.01
N GLU A 220 -4.84 10.15 -8.76
CA GLU A 220 -6.14 9.85 -8.17
C GLU A 220 -7.28 10.66 -8.81
N TRP A 221 -6.99 11.86 -9.31
CA TRP A 221 -7.99 12.82 -9.79
C TRP A 221 -7.53 13.70 -10.97
N ASN A 222 -6.23 13.91 -11.17
CA ASN A 222 -5.72 14.79 -12.22
C ASN A 222 -5.82 14.13 -13.60
N GLN A 223 -6.79 14.54 -14.40
CA GLN A 223 -7.06 13.92 -15.70
C GLN A 223 -5.86 14.02 -16.67
N GLY A 224 -5.09 15.11 -16.62
CA GLY A 224 -3.88 15.27 -17.46
C GLY A 224 -2.82 14.22 -17.12
N LYS A 225 -2.55 13.99 -15.82
CA LYS A 225 -1.64 12.93 -15.36
C LYS A 225 -2.17 11.54 -15.70
N ILE A 226 -3.46 11.29 -15.49
CA ILE A 226 -4.10 10.01 -15.80
C ILE A 226 -3.90 9.65 -17.27
N ASP A 227 -4.25 10.58 -18.18
CA ASP A 227 -4.17 10.33 -19.62
C ASP A 227 -2.71 10.17 -20.09
N ARG A 228 -1.80 10.95 -19.50
CA ARG A 228 -0.36 10.83 -19.81
C ARG A 228 0.19 9.46 -19.38
N TYR A 229 -0.11 9.02 -18.15
CA TYR A 229 0.35 7.70 -17.68
C TYR A 229 -0.26 6.55 -18.47
N LEU A 230 -1.52 6.62 -18.86
CA LEU A 230 -2.14 5.62 -19.75
C LEU A 230 -1.39 5.54 -21.09
N SER A 231 -1.03 6.71 -21.70
CA SER A 231 -0.23 6.76 -22.93
C SER A 231 1.16 6.13 -22.74
N ILE A 232 1.90 6.54 -21.70
CA ILE A 232 3.23 5.98 -21.38
C ILE A 232 3.15 4.46 -21.25
N ILE A 233 2.18 3.94 -20.50
CA ILE A 233 2.02 2.51 -20.27
C ILE A 233 1.73 1.77 -21.57
N GLN A 234 0.84 2.28 -22.41
CA GLN A 234 0.54 1.72 -23.72
C GLN A 234 1.76 1.70 -24.64
N GLU A 235 2.56 2.77 -24.65
CA GLU A 235 3.82 2.84 -25.39
C GLU A 235 4.85 1.82 -24.88
N LEU A 236 4.98 1.66 -23.56
CA LEU A 236 5.84 0.65 -22.96
C LEU A 236 5.40 -0.77 -23.37
N GLN A 237 4.10 -1.06 -23.31
CA GLN A 237 3.54 -2.35 -23.69
C GLN A 237 3.73 -2.63 -25.20
N ALA A 238 3.52 -1.63 -26.07
CA ALA A 238 3.76 -1.76 -27.50
C ALA A 238 5.22 -2.11 -27.82
N GLN A 239 6.17 -1.60 -27.02
CA GLN A 239 7.60 -1.90 -27.09
C GLN A 239 7.99 -3.18 -26.32
N ARG A 240 7.03 -3.92 -25.77
CA ARG A 240 7.26 -5.11 -24.92
C ARG A 240 8.18 -4.84 -23.73
N VAL A 241 8.08 -3.64 -23.16
CA VAL A 241 8.77 -3.28 -21.92
C VAL A 241 8.04 -3.92 -20.73
N PRO A 242 8.76 -4.58 -19.81
CA PRO A 242 8.13 -5.28 -18.69
C PRO A 242 7.65 -4.29 -17.61
N ILE A 243 6.39 -3.92 -17.65
CA ILE A 243 5.71 -3.14 -16.61
C ILE A 243 4.66 -4.02 -15.95
N ASP A 244 4.61 -4.03 -14.60
CA ASP A 244 3.70 -4.86 -13.83
C ASP A 244 2.61 -4.07 -13.11
N GLY A 245 2.81 -2.78 -12.84
CA GLY A 245 1.82 -2.05 -12.03
C GLY A 245 1.92 -0.54 -12.10
N MET A 246 0.86 0.08 -11.54
CA MET A 246 0.77 1.53 -11.29
C MET A 246 0.53 1.77 -9.80
N GLY A 247 1.35 2.62 -9.21
CA GLY A 247 1.22 3.14 -7.85
C GLY A 247 0.57 4.51 -7.83
N PHE A 248 -0.39 4.66 -6.94
CA PHE A 248 -1.06 5.91 -6.60
C PHE A 248 -0.57 6.31 -5.23
N GLN A 249 0.13 7.44 -5.11
CA GLN A 249 0.72 7.82 -3.82
C GLN A 249 -0.36 8.06 -2.75
N GLY A 250 -1.44 8.76 -3.09
CA GLY A 250 -2.55 8.97 -2.16
C GLY A 250 -2.26 10.01 -1.08
N HIS A 251 -1.40 11.00 -1.36
CA HIS A 251 -1.18 12.15 -0.49
C HIS A 251 -2.36 13.11 -0.54
N LEU A 252 -3.31 12.96 0.39
CA LEU A 252 -4.52 13.75 0.44
C LEU A 252 -4.46 14.83 1.53
N GLY A 253 -5.36 15.81 1.42
CA GLY A 253 -5.58 16.83 2.46
C GLY A 253 -7.07 17.07 2.63
N ILE A 254 -7.55 17.16 3.89
CA ILE A 254 -8.98 17.35 4.17
C ILE A 254 -9.51 18.74 3.75
N GLN A 255 -8.63 19.67 3.42
CA GLN A 255 -8.98 20.99 2.87
C GLN A 255 -9.36 20.93 1.37
N TYR A 256 -9.19 19.79 0.72
CA TYR A 256 -9.58 19.51 -0.65
C TYR A 256 -10.62 18.39 -0.68
N ASP A 257 -11.43 18.35 -1.74
CA ASP A 257 -12.40 17.27 -1.92
C ASP A 257 -11.71 15.92 -2.11
N TYR A 258 -12.32 14.88 -1.57
CA TYR A 258 -11.86 13.51 -1.83
C TYR A 258 -12.02 13.15 -3.32
N PRO A 259 -11.05 12.48 -3.95
CA PRO A 259 -11.13 12.04 -5.35
C PRO A 259 -12.35 11.15 -5.61
N GLY A 260 -13.44 11.73 -6.14
CA GLY A 260 -14.75 11.08 -6.21
C GLY A 260 -14.83 9.84 -7.10
N ASP A 261 -13.90 9.68 -8.05
CA ASP A 261 -13.91 8.60 -9.06
C ASP A 261 -12.65 7.71 -9.02
N TRP A 262 -11.93 7.70 -7.90
CA TRP A 262 -10.64 7.03 -7.80
C TRP A 262 -10.70 5.52 -8.14
N ALA A 263 -11.73 4.82 -7.71
CA ALA A 263 -11.90 3.41 -8.06
C ALA A 263 -12.00 3.18 -9.58
N ASN A 264 -12.69 4.07 -10.33
CA ASN A 264 -12.77 3.96 -11.79
C ASN A 264 -11.44 4.32 -12.46
N VAL A 265 -10.72 5.30 -11.93
CA VAL A 265 -9.35 5.59 -12.39
C VAL A 265 -8.47 4.34 -12.22
N MET A 266 -8.47 3.71 -11.05
CA MET A 266 -7.75 2.45 -10.83
C MET A 266 -8.15 1.36 -11.85
N ARG A 267 -9.44 1.23 -12.16
CA ARG A 267 -9.94 0.25 -13.15
C ARG A 267 -9.42 0.53 -14.56
N ARG A 268 -9.23 1.80 -14.95
CA ARG A 268 -8.65 2.15 -16.26
C ARG A 268 -7.23 1.60 -16.41
N PHE A 269 -6.40 1.72 -15.37
CA PHE A 269 -5.05 1.14 -15.36
C PHE A 269 -5.08 -0.39 -15.26
N ALA A 270 -5.96 -0.93 -14.43
CA ALA A 270 -6.16 -2.37 -14.32
C ALA A 270 -6.59 -3.04 -15.64
N ALA A 271 -7.35 -2.33 -16.48
CA ALA A 271 -7.75 -2.81 -17.81
C ALA A 271 -6.57 -2.99 -18.77
N LEU A 272 -5.42 -2.36 -18.50
CA LEU A 272 -4.16 -2.59 -19.20
C LEU A 272 -3.37 -3.81 -18.67
N GLY A 273 -3.97 -4.60 -17.77
CA GLY A 273 -3.34 -5.79 -17.19
C GLY A 273 -2.40 -5.52 -16.01
N LEU A 274 -2.43 -4.31 -15.43
CA LEU A 274 -1.55 -3.91 -14.34
C LEU A 274 -2.10 -4.27 -12.96
N GLU A 275 -1.19 -4.60 -12.03
CA GLU A 275 -1.47 -4.53 -10.59
C GLU A 275 -1.61 -3.05 -10.18
N ILE A 276 -2.49 -2.78 -9.22
CA ILE A 276 -2.70 -1.45 -8.65
C ILE A 276 -2.20 -1.44 -7.20
N ALA A 277 -1.59 -0.35 -6.78
CA ALA A 277 -1.19 -0.12 -5.40
C ALA A 277 -1.52 1.31 -4.97
N VAL A 278 -2.05 1.48 -3.75
CA VAL A 278 -1.97 2.73 -3.01
C VAL A 278 -0.67 2.68 -2.23
N THR A 279 0.25 3.60 -2.50
CA THR A 279 1.66 3.42 -2.12
C THR A 279 2.13 4.30 -0.97
N GLU A 280 1.47 5.43 -0.73
CA GLU A 280 1.98 6.48 0.16
C GLU A 280 0.86 7.24 0.89
N MET A 281 -0.24 6.55 1.20
CA MET A 281 -1.44 7.17 1.75
C MET A 281 -1.17 7.94 3.03
N ASP A 282 -1.43 9.23 3.00
CA ASP A 282 -1.60 10.08 4.16
C ASP A 282 -2.72 11.10 3.92
N VAL A 283 -3.28 11.65 5.01
CA VAL A 283 -4.37 12.63 4.91
C VAL A 283 -4.07 13.79 5.87
N ARG A 284 -3.41 14.81 5.36
CA ARG A 284 -3.00 15.98 6.13
C ARG A 284 -4.14 16.92 6.42
N MET A 285 -3.97 17.75 7.42
CA MET A 285 -4.90 18.81 7.80
C MET A 285 -4.17 20.07 8.23
N VAL A 286 -4.80 21.22 7.99
CA VAL A 286 -4.37 22.49 8.57
C VAL A 286 -4.58 22.44 10.09
N LEU A 287 -3.56 22.76 10.86
CA LEU A 287 -3.62 22.77 12.32
C LEU A 287 -4.41 23.99 12.84
N PRO A 288 -5.00 23.97 14.04
CA PRO A 288 -4.97 22.88 15.00
C PRO A 288 -5.90 21.71 14.65
N VAL A 289 -5.63 20.55 15.25
CA VAL A 289 -6.48 19.37 15.16
C VAL A 289 -7.81 19.62 15.87
N THR A 290 -8.94 19.22 15.24
CA THR A 290 -10.26 19.21 15.85
C THR A 290 -10.95 17.87 15.66
N PRO A 291 -11.98 17.54 16.45
CA PRO A 291 -12.76 16.31 16.28
C PRO A 291 -13.37 16.18 14.87
N GLU A 292 -13.85 17.27 14.29
CA GLU A 292 -14.44 17.30 12.94
C GLU A 292 -13.40 16.98 11.87
N LYS A 293 -12.20 17.57 11.96
CA LYS A 293 -11.09 17.28 11.07
C LYS A 293 -10.66 15.82 11.14
N LEU A 294 -10.59 15.25 12.36
CA LEU A 294 -10.28 13.84 12.55
C LEU A 294 -11.37 12.92 11.97
N ALA A 295 -12.63 13.32 12.03
CA ALA A 295 -13.73 12.57 11.41
C ALA A 295 -13.63 12.58 9.88
N THR A 296 -13.36 13.73 9.26
CA THR A 296 -13.13 13.85 7.81
C THR A 296 -11.91 13.05 7.38
N GLN A 297 -10.81 13.12 8.13
CA GLN A 297 -9.61 12.30 7.88
C GLN A 297 -9.95 10.80 7.87
N ALA A 298 -10.70 10.35 8.87
CA ALA A 298 -11.13 8.95 9.00
C ALA A 298 -12.01 8.51 7.81
N GLU A 299 -12.91 9.39 7.35
CA GLU A 299 -13.70 9.15 6.15
C GLU A 299 -12.81 8.96 4.92
N TYR A 300 -11.80 9.82 4.69
CA TYR A 300 -10.91 9.74 3.53
C TYR A 300 -10.11 8.44 3.52
N TYR A 301 -9.54 8.03 4.66
CA TYR A 301 -8.86 6.74 4.78
C TYR A 301 -9.80 5.55 4.50
N SER A 302 -11.02 5.59 5.04
CA SER A 302 -12.03 4.54 4.81
C SER A 302 -12.45 4.46 3.35
N ARG A 303 -12.66 5.60 2.68
CA ARG A 303 -13.01 5.66 1.26
C ARG A 303 -11.87 5.14 0.39
N ALA A 304 -10.64 5.57 0.62
CA ALA A 304 -9.47 5.13 -0.13
C ALA A 304 -9.27 3.60 -0.05
N LEU A 305 -9.41 3.03 1.16
CA LEU A 305 -9.36 1.58 1.31
C LEU A 305 -10.54 0.89 0.62
N THR A 306 -11.75 1.45 0.68
CA THR A 306 -12.93 0.92 -0.01
C THR A 306 -12.72 0.92 -1.52
N ASP A 307 -12.21 2.01 -2.09
CA ASP A 307 -11.90 2.12 -3.51
C ASP A 307 -10.89 1.07 -3.94
N CYS A 308 -9.78 0.91 -3.21
CA CYS A 308 -8.79 -0.14 -3.45
C CYS A 308 -9.42 -1.54 -3.39
N LEU A 309 -10.17 -1.87 -2.34
CA LEU A 309 -10.79 -3.19 -2.18
C LEU A 309 -11.85 -3.48 -3.25
N SER A 310 -12.48 -2.46 -3.83
CA SER A 310 -13.45 -2.60 -4.93
C SER A 310 -12.82 -2.97 -6.28
N VAL A 311 -11.48 -2.85 -6.39
CA VAL A 311 -10.72 -3.12 -7.61
C VAL A 311 -9.88 -4.38 -7.41
N LYS A 312 -10.26 -5.48 -8.06
CA LYS A 312 -9.57 -6.78 -7.92
C LYS A 312 -8.07 -6.72 -8.18
N ALA A 313 -7.61 -5.79 -9.01
CA ALA A 313 -6.20 -5.58 -9.32
C ALA A 313 -5.45 -4.80 -8.21
N CYS A 314 -6.14 -4.16 -7.26
CA CYS A 314 -5.50 -3.50 -6.13
C CYS A 314 -4.95 -4.56 -5.17
N ARG A 315 -3.63 -4.55 -4.99
CA ARG A 315 -2.89 -5.60 -4.26
C ARG A 315 -2.21 -5.07 -3.01
N GLU A 316 -2.21 -3.76 -2.83
CA GLU A 316 -1.45 -3.10 -1.78
C GLU A 316 -2.11 -1.79 -1.37
N PHE A 317 -2.13 -1.54 -0.06
CA PHE A 317 -2.52 -0.27 0.54
C PHE A 317 -1.48 0.09 1.60
N THR A 318 -0.64 1.07 1.32
CA THR A 318 0.50 1.48 2.16
C THR A 318 0.30 2.91 2.64
N VAL A 319 0.44 3.14 3.95
CA VAL A 319 0.43 4.49 4.54
C VAL A 319 1.86 5.06 4.54
N TRP A 320 2.00 6.39 4.32
CA TRP A 320 3.31 7.04 4.31
C TRP A 320 3.71 7.51 5.71
N GLY A 321 4.26 6.56 6.48
CA GLY A 321 4.35 6.67 7.93
C GLY A 321 3.02 6.34 8.62
N TYR A 322 3.06 5.81 9.82
CA TYR A 322 1.85 5.40 10.54
C TYR A 322 1.61 6.20 11.83
N THR A 323 2.57 7.03 12.25
CA THR A 323 2.48 7.89 13.44
C THR A 323 2.85 9.33 13.13
N ASP A 324 2.09 10.25 13.68
CA ASP A 324 2.33 11.69 13.54
C ASP A 324 3.70 12.13 14.10
N ARG A 325 4.30 11.31 14.99
CA ARG A 325 5.64 11.53 15.58
C ARG A 325 6.73 11.68 14.52
N HIS A 326 6.64 10.92 13.44
CA HIS A 326 7.64 10.83 12.35
C HIS A 326 7.04 11.17 10.98
N SER A 327 5.95 11.94 10.94
CA SER A 327 5.35 12.37 9.68
C SER A 327 6.22 13.40 8.97
N TRP A 328 6.42 13.22 7.67
CA TRP A 328 7.12 14.18 6.80
C TRP A 328 6.34 15.49 6.59
N VAL A 329 5.02 15.44 6.77
CA VAL A 329 4.09 16.53 6.43
C VAL A 329 4.45 17.87 7.09
N PRO A 330 4.75 17.95 8.41
CA PRO A 330 5.09 19.24 9.02
C PRO A 330 6.40 19.88 8.49
N GLY A 331 7.29 19.06 7.93
CA GLY A 331 8.54 19.53 7.33
C GLY A 331 8.39 20.05 5.89
N TRP A 332 7.25 19.74 5.25
CA TRP A 332 7.01 20.09 3.86
C TRP A 332 5.85 21.09 3.66
N PHE A 333 4.80 20.98 4.48
CA PHE A 333 3.61 21.82 4.41
C PHE A 333 3.52 22.67 5.68
N ASP A 334 3.87 23.95 5.59
CA ASP A 334 3.83 24.86 6.72
C ASP A 334 2.41 24.99 7.29
N GLY A 335 2.28 24.84 8.61
CA GLY A 335 1.00 24.88 9.30
C GLY A 335 0.09 23.65 9.13
N GLU A 336 0.54 22.59 8.45
CA GLU A 336 -0.19 21.34 8.29
C GLU A 336 0.46 20.19 9.07
N GLY A 337 -0.32 19.15 9.38
CA GLY A 337 0.19 17.99 10.11
C GLY A 337 -0.87 16.94 10.40
N ALA A 338 -0.63 16.16 11.43
CA ALA A 338 -1.52 15.11 11.94
C ALA A 338 -2.03 14.17 10.83
N ALA A 339 -1.16 13.81 9.88
CA ALA A 339 -1.55 13.13 8.65
C ALA A 339 -1.70 11.61 8.79
N CYS A 340 -1.08 11.00 9.81
CA CYS A 340 -0.99 9.56 9.98
C CYS A 340 -2.20 8.96 10.71
N ILE A 341 -2.25 7.62 10.78
CA ILE A 341 -3.34 6.86 11.40
C ILE A 341 -3.22 6.72 12.93
N LEU A 342 -2.01 6.91 13.47
CA LEU A 342 -1.74 6.98 14.91
C LEU A 342 -1.19 8.37 15.26
N ASP A 343 -1.46 8.81 16.50
CA ASP A 343 -0.89 10.05 17.02
C ASP A 343 0.62 9.92 17.34
N GLU A 344 1.23 11.00 17.84
CA GLU A 344 2.64 11.05 18.24
C GLU A 344 2.98 10.13 19.42
N ASN A 345 1.99 9.65 20.14
CA ASN A 345 2.12 8.69 21.24
C ASN A 345 1.78 7.26 20.82
N LEU A 346 1.68 6.99 19.52
CA LEU A 346 1.30 5.71 18.91
C LEU A 346 -0.11 5.24 19.29
N ARG A 347 -0.99 6.15 19.67
CA ARG A 347 -2.40 5.84 19.99
C ARG A 347 -3.23 5.88 18.71
N PRO A 348 -4.14 4.90 18.53
CA PRO A 348 -5.02 4.86 17.37
C PRO A 348 -5.91 6.10 17.26
N LYS A 349 -5.84 6.78 16.12
CA LYS A 349 -6.76 7.87 15.75
C LYS A 349 -8.07 7.31 15.15
N PRO A 350 -9.11 8.13 14.95
CA PRO A 350 -10.33 7.71 14.24
C PRO A 350 -10.05 7.08 12.87
N ALA A 351 -9.02 7.53 12.15
CA ALA A 351 -8.58 6.97 10.87
C ALA A 351 -8.19 5.47 10.96
N TYR A 352 -7.44 5.07 11.99
CA TYR A 352 -7.10 3.66 12.22
C TYR A 352 -8.37 2.81 12.45
N GLN A 353 -9.30 3.31 13.28
CA GLN A 353 -10.55 2.60 13.55
C GLN A 353 -11.43 2.50 12.29
N ALA A 354 -11.44 3.53 11.45
CA ALA A 354 -12.16 3.53 10.18
C ALA A 354 -11.62 2.49 9.19
N LEU A 355 -10.29 2.33 9.09
CA LEU A 355 -9.68 1.26 8.29
C LEU A 355 -10.14 -0.13 8.76
N LEU A 356 -10.10 -0.40 10.08
CA LEU A 356 -10.56 -1.68 10.63
C LEU A 356 -12.07 -1.90 10.43
N ALA A 357 -12.89 -0.83 10.48
CA ALA A 357 -14.33 -0.92 10.25
C ALA A 357 -14.66 -1.21 8.77
N THR A 358 -13.93 -0.61 7.83
CA THR A 358 -14.05 -0.87 6.39
C THR A 358 -13.82 -2.34 6.06
N ALA A 359 -12.84 -2.96 6.69
CA ALA A 359 -12.54 -4.36 6.51
C ALA A 359 -13.62 -5.33 7.03
N ARG A 360 -14.60 -4.86 7.79
CA ARG A 360 -15.71 -5.70 8.30
C ARG A 360 -16.88 -5.81 7.33
N ARG A 361 -16.97 -4.90 6.38
CA ARG A 361 -17.99 -4.86 5.33
C ARG A 361 -17.60 -5.83 4.19
#